data_a198a7f45295b23bd83e71674342e0ea
#
_entry.id   a198a7f45295b23bd83e71674342e0ea
#
_cell.length_a   1.000
_cell.length_b   1.000
_cell.length_c   1.000
_cell.angle_alpha   90.00
_cell.angle_beta   90.00
_cell.angle_gamma   90.00
#
_symmetry.space_group_name_H-M   'P 1'
#
loop_
_entity.id
_entity.type
_entity.pdbx_description
1 polymer ?
#
loop_
_entity_poly.entity_id
_entity_poly.type
_entity_poly.pdbx_seq_one_letter_code
_entity_poly.pdbx_strand_id
1 'polypeptide(L)'
;AAGLADRVHFLRGGKLAALLRDAGSVVTVNSTAGQQALWRGLPLKVFGQAVYAKPQFVSQQPLPAFFASPDRPDRRAYRTFRRYLLETSQLPGGFYAAAARRALLRQVVDRMLAPRDPYDTLAAATAAPRQQLRLVRRPPPATVELSTGFARIAQNDGQSP
;
A
#
# COMPACT_ATOMS: atom_id res chain seq x y z
N ALA A 1 -22.25 17.96 13.19
CA ALA A 1 -22.02 16.58 12.71
C ALA A 1 -22.51 16.50 11.26
N ALA A 2 -21.74 15.88 10.36
CA ALA A 2 -21.99 15.87 8.91
C ALA A 2 -23.13 14.89 8.49
N GLY A 3 -23.97 14.40 9.42
CA GLY A 3 -25.08 13.47 9.11
C GLY A 3 -24.65 12.14 8.50
N LEU A 4 -23.43 11.67 8.80
CA LEU A 4 -22.86 10.45 8.21
C LEU A 4 -22.84 9.26 9.19
N ALA A 5 -23.45 9.39 10.36
CA ALA A 5 -23.36 8.37 11.43
C ALA A 5 -23.82 6.98 10.97
N ASP A 6 -24.85 6.92 10.14
CA ASP A 6 -25.40 5.65 9.62
C ASP A 6 -24.63 5.09 8.41
N ARG A 7 -23.63 5.84 7.91
CA ARG A 7 -22.88 5.50 6.71
C ARG A 7 -21.39 5.26 6.96
N VAL A 8 -20.90 5.66 8.13
CA VAL A 8 -19.49 5.54 8.50
C VAL A 8 -19.38 4.67 9.74
N HIS A 9 -18.71 3.54 9.62
CA HIS A 9 -18.50 2.58 10.69
C HIS A 9 -17.02 2.47 11.02
N PHE A 10 -16.66 2.74 12.26
CA PHE A 10 -15.30 2.55 12.76
C PHE A 10 -15.13 1.15 13.35
N LEU A 11 -14.23 0.35 12.78
CA LEU A 11 -13.92 -0.99 13.25
C LEU A 11 -12.56 -1.00 13.96
N ARG A 12 -12.55 -1.32 15.25
CA ARG A 12 -11.31 -1.42 16.05
C ARG A 12 -10.48 -2.67 15.74
N GLY A 13 -11.03 -3.63 15.02
CA GLY A 13 -10.39 -4.88 14.67
C GLY A 13 -11.22 -5.69 13.69
N GLY A 14 -10.78 -6.90 13.40
CA GLY A 14 -11.47 -7.81 12.48
C GLY A 14 -10.54 -8.51 11.52
N LYS A 15 -11.08 -9.47 10.79
CA LYS A 15 -10.33 -10.18 9.74
C LYS A 15 -10.42 -9.38 8.44
N LEU A 16 -9.31 -8.79 8.01
CA LEU A 16 -9.22 -8.02 6.76
C LEU A 16 -9.79 -8.79 5.55
N ALA A 17 -9.57 -10.10 5.49
CA ALA A 17 -10.09 -10.94 4.41
C ALA A 17 -11.62 -10.94 4.32
N ALA A 18 -12.34 -10.85 5.45
CA ALA A 18 -13.79 -10.76 5.48
C ALA A 18 -14.25 -9.38 4.98
N LEU A 19 -13.62 -8.31 5.47
CA LEU A 19 -13.93 -6.94 5.03
C LEU A 19 -13.73 -6.76 3.51
N LEU A 20 -12.62 -7.29 2.98
CA LEU A 20 -12.32 -7.19 1.55
C LEU A 20 -13.23 -8.07 0.66
N ARG A 21 -13.92 -9.06 1.21
CA ARG A 21 -14.87 -9.87 0.45
C ARG A 21 -16.11 -9.05 0.07
N ASP A 22 -16.55 -8.21 0.97
CA ASP A 22 -17.79 -7.44 0.85
C ASP A 22 -17.54 -5.99 0.40
N ALA A 23 -16.27 -5.58 0.24
CA ALA A 23 -15.88 -4.25 -0.19
C ALA A 23 -16.10 -4.04 -1.70
N GLY A 24 -16.72 -2.94 -2.08
CA GLY A 24 -16.82 -2.50 -3.48
C GLY A 24 -15.53 -1.82 -3.99
N SER A 25 -14.83 -1.10 -3.11
CA SER A 25 -13.56 -0.42 -3.39
C SER A 25 -12.76 -0.24 -2.11
N VAL A 26 -11.48 0.10 -2.23
CA VAL A 26 -10.56 0.27 -1.11
C VAL A 26 -9.80 1.57 -1.26
N VAL A 27 -9.65 2.28 -0.15
CA VAL A 27 -8.79 3.47 -0.04
C VAL A 27 -7.76 3.22 1.05
N THR A 28 -6.52 3.57 0.78
CA THR A 28 -5.43 3.44 1.76
C THR A 28 -4.37 4.52 1.57
N VAL A 29 -3.57 4.76 2.58
CA VAL A 29 -2.38 5.61 2.44
C VAL A 29 -1.26 4.78 1.79
N ASN A 30 -0.74 3.77 2.48
CA ASN A 30 0.37 2.92 1.98
C ASN A 30 0.34 1.49 2.58
N SER A 31 -0.80 1.06 3.11
CA SER A 31 -0.94 -0.22 3.79
C SER A 31 -0.77 -1.42 2.86
N THR A 32 -0.17 -2.49 3.36
CA THR A 32 -0.11 -3.78 2.67
C THR A 32 -1.49 -4.40 2.39
N ALA A 33 -2.54 -3.92 3.07
CA ALA A 33 -3.93 -4.25 2.75
C ALA A 33 -4.29 -3.93 1.29
N GLY A 34 -3.66 -2.90 0.70
CA GLY A 34 -3.82 -2.57 -0.72
C GLY A 34 -3.40 -3.70 -1.65
N GLN A 35 -2.33 -4.44 -1.34
CA GLN A 35 -1.94 -5.61 -2.14
C GLN A 35 -3.01 -6.71 -2.09
N GLN A 36 -3.64 -6.90 -0.93
CA GLN A 36 -4.73 -7.87 -0.79
C GLN A 36 -5.99 -7.46 -1.55
N ALA A 37 -6.28 -6.16 -1.62
CA ALA A 37 -7.36 -5.62 -2.44
C ALA A 37 -7.09 -5.87 -3.94
N LEU A 38 -5.90 -5.53 -4.43
CA LEU A 38 -5.49 -5.76 -5.82
C LEU A 38 -5.51 -7.24 -6.20
N TRP A 39 -5.09 -8.12 -5.30
CA TRP A 39 -5.17 -9.57 -5.51
C TRP A 39 -6.60 -10.06 -5.76
N ARG A 40 -7.57 -9.45 -5.09
CA ARG A 40 -9.00 -9.72 -5.27
C ARG A 40 -9.60 -9.00 -6.47
N GLY A 41 -8.86 -8.10 -7.10
CA GLY A 41 -9.33 -7.27 -8.22
C GLY A 41 -10.26 -6.15 -7.80
N LEU A 42 -10.14 -5.72 -6.53
CA LEU A 42 -10.90 -4.58 -6.03
C LEU A 42 -10.28 -3.26 -6.52
N PRO A 43 -11.10 -2.30 -6.91
CA PRO A 43 -10.67 -0.93 -7.13
C PRO A 43 -9.90 -0.38 -5.93
N LEU A 44 -8.76 0.25 -6.18
CA LEU A 44 -7.89 0.74 -5.13
C LEU A 44 -7.44 2.17 -5.38
N LYS A 45 -7.64 3.04 -4.40
CA LYS A 45 -7.06 4.39 -4.33
C LYS A 45 -5.98 4.44 -3.26
N VAL A 46 -4.82 5.02 -3.59
CA VAL A 46 -3.66 5.14 -2.69
C VAL A 46 -3.25 6.60 -2.59
N PHE A 47 -3.04 7.10 -1.38
CA PHE A 47 -2.62 8.47 -1.12
C PHE A 47 -1.13 8.61 -0.79
N GLY A 48 -0.50 7.55 -0.32
CA GLY A 48 0.91 7.53 0.03
C GLY A 48 1.79 6.79 -0.96
N GLN A 49 3.05 6.68 -0.63
CA GLN A 49 4.00 5.90 -1.41
C GLN A 49 3.92 4.43 -0.99
N ALA A 50 3.53 3.57 -1.94
CA ALA A 50 3.53 2.13 -1.77
C ALA A 50 4.18 1.48 -2.99
N VAL A 51 4.86 0.35 -2.79
CA VAL A 51 5.55 -0.37 -3.88
C VAL A 51 4.60 -0.75 -5.02
N TYR A 52 3.34 -1.00 -4.68
CA TYR A 52 2.27 -1.35 -5.62
C TYR A 52 1.51 -0.12 -6.18
N ALA A 53 1.86 1.11 -5.79
CA ALA A 53 1.20 2.33 -6.27
C ALA A 53 1.62 2.65 -7.72
N LYS A 54 1.18 1.83 -8.67
CA LYS A 54 1.44 1.99 -10.11
C LYS A 54 0.16 2.35 -10.86
N PRO A 55 0.22 3.22 -11.87
CA PRO A 55 -0.98 3.69 -12.60
C PRO A 55 -1.85 2.58 -13.18
N GLN A 56 -1.25 1.44 -13.53
CA GLN A 56 -1.97 0.31 -14.16
C GLN A 56 -2.93 -0.40 -13.20
N PHE A 57 -2.72 -0.31 -11.90
CA PHE A 57 -3.56 -1.02 -10.93
C PHE A 57 -4.04 -0.19 -9.75
N VAL A 58 -3.66 1.09 -9.66
CA VAL A 58 -4.16 2.03 -8.66
C VAL A 58 -4.88 3.16 -9.34
N SER A 59 -6.09 3.47 -8.89
CA SER A 59 -6.90 4.54 -9.46
C SER A 59 -6.18 5.89 -9.39
N GLN A 60 -6.18 6.61 -10.51
CA GLN A 60 -5.68 7.97 -10.62
C GLN A 60 -6.80 9.02 -10.47
N GLN A 61 -8.07 8.58 -10.41
CA GLN A 61 -9.22 9.47 -10.29
C GLN A 61 -9.15 10.32 -9.01
N PRO A 62 -9.71 11.55 -9.03
CA PRO A 62 -10.03 12.28 -7.80
C PRO A 62 -10.96 11.47 -6.89
N LEU A 63 -10.86 11.63 -5.58
CA LEU A 63 -11.59 10.81 -4.60
C LEU A 63 -13.12 10.80 -4.83
N PRO A 64 -13.78 11.93 -5.13
CA PRO A 64 -15.22 11.92 -5.40
C PRO A 64 -15.58 11.06 -6.62
N ALA A 65 -14.83 11.15 -7.72
CA ALA A 65 -15.03 10.35 -8.91
C ALA A 65 -14.79 8.85 -8.65
N PHE A 66 -13.73 8.53 -7.88
CA PHE A 66 -13.44 7.18 -7.46
C PHE A 66 -14.57 6.56 -6.64
N PHE A 67 -15.22 7.30 -5.75
CA PHE A 67 -16.36 6.79 -5.00
C PHE A 67 -17.64 6.67 -5.84
N ALA A 68 -17.82 7.55 -6.81
CA ALA A 68 -18.99 7.48 -7.69
C ALA A 68 -18.91 6.32 -8.69
N SER A 69 -17.73 6.08 -9.26
CA SER A 69 -17.50 5.03 -10.25
C SER A 69 -16.04 4.55 -10.20
N PRO A 70 -15.71 3.62 -9.28
CA PRO A 70 -14.36 3.15 -9.08
C PRO A 70 -13.87 2.31 -10.27
N ASP A 71 -12.76 2.74 -10.88
CA ASP A 71 -12.10 2.02 -11.97
C ASP A 71 -11.42 0.73 -11.46
N ARG A 72 -11.57 -0.35 -12.21
CA ARG A 72 -11.00 -1.65 -11.83
C ARG A 72 -9.53 -1.73 -12.20
N PRO A 73 -8.70 -2.39 -11.35
CA PRO A 73 -7.29 -2.59 -11.62
C PRO A 73 -7.06 -3.56 -12.79
N ASP A 74 -5.98 -3.35 -13.56
CA ASP A 74 -5.48 -4.37 -14.47
C ASP A 74 -4.90 -5.56 -13.66
N ARG A 75 -5.71 -6.60 -13.52
CA ARG A 75 -5.36 -7.81 -12.77
C ARG A 75 -4.19 -8.57 -13.40
N ARG A 76 -4.04 -8.49 -14.72
CA ARG A 76 -2.94 -9.18 -15.42
C ARG A 76 -1.63 -8.47 -15.12
N ALA A 77 -1.60 -7.15 -15.28
CA ALA A 77 -0.44 -6.34 -14.94
C ALA A 77 -0.05 -6.51 -13.46
N TYR A 78 -1.03 -6.52 -12.54
CA TYR A 78 -0.75 -6.74 -11.12
C TYR A 78 -0.19 -8.14 -10.83
N ARG A 79 -0.68 -9.20 -11.47
CA ARG A 79 -0.12 -10.56 -11.31
C ARG A 79 1.34 -10.63 -11.77
N THR A 80 1.65 -10.02 -12.92
CA THR A 80 3.01 -9.93 -13.44
C THR A 80 3.92 -9.17 -12.47
N PHE A 81 3.47 -8.03 -11.97
CA PHE A 81 4.20 -7.25 -10.98
C PHE A 81 4.43 -8.03 -9.66
N ARG A 82 3.40 -8.73 -9.17
CA ARG A 82 3.55 -9.56 -7.97
C ARG A 82 4.54 -10.69 -8.16
N ARG A 83 4.53 -11.33 -9.32
CA ARG A 83 5.51 -12.36 -9.69
C ARG A 83 6.93 -11.78 -9.68
N TYR A 84 7.12 -10.63 -10.30
CA TYR A 84 8.40 -9.91 -10.26
C TYR A 84 8.88 -9.66 -8.82
N LEU A 85 8.00 -9.19 -7.92
CA LEU A 85 8.38 -8.99 -6.51
C LEU A 85 8.80 -10.29 -5.81
N LEU A 86 8.11 -11.40 -6.07
CA LEU A 86 8.44 -12.70 -5.48
C LEU A 86 9.76 -13.27 -6.02
N GLU A 87 10.08 -12.99 -7.27
CA GLU A 87 11.34 -13.42 -7.88
C GLU A 87 12.53 -12.57 -7.44
N THR A 88 12.32 -11.32 -7.06
CA THR A 88 13.40 -10.36 -6.77
C THR A 88 13.54 -9.99 -5.30
N SER A 89 12.49 -9.47 -4.67
CA SER A 89 12.59 -8.76 -3.38
C SER A 89 11.70 -9.29 -2.27
N GLN A 90 10.75 -10.17 -2.58
CA GLN A 90 9.86 -10.72 -1.56
C GLN A 90 10.03 -12.24 -1.45
N LEU A 91 9.99 -12.73 -0.22
CA LEU A 91 9.99 -14.17 0.05
C LEU A 91 8.60 -14.58 0.54
N PRO A 92 8.01 -15.65 -0.04
CA PRO A 92 6.74 -16.17 0.46
C PRO A 92 6.94 -16.83 1.81
N GLY A 93 6.08 -16.49 2.77
CA GLY A 93 6.15 -17.06 4.11
C GLY A 93 5.44 -16.22 5.16
N GLY A 94 5.61 -16.58 6.41
CA GLY A 94 5.03 -15.87 7.53
C GLY A 94 5.87 -16.05 8.81
N PHE A 95 5.84 -15.05 9.68
CA PHE A 95 6.60 -15.05 10.92
C PHE A 95 5.84 -15.67 12.10
N TYR A 96 4.52 -15.78 12.02
CA TYR A 96 3.69 -16.14 13.16
C TYR A 96 3.59 -17.66 13.38
N ALA A 97 3.39 -18.44 12.33
CA ALA A 97 3.34 -19.90 12.45
C ALA A 97 4.76 -20.50 12.42
N ALA A 98 5.07 -21.42 13.35
CA ALA A 98 6.40 -22.00 13.48
C ALA A 98 6.89 -22.71 12.20
N ALA A 99 6.02 -23.45 11.52
CA ALA A 99 6.37 -24.12 10.28
C ALA A 99 6.65 -23.12 9.14
N ALA A 100 5.81 -22.09 9.00
CA ALA A 100 5.99 -21.03 8.01
C ALA A 100 7.27 -20.22 8.25
N ARG A 101 7.58 -19.95 9.53
CA ARG A 101 8.81 -19.23 9.91
C ARG A 101 10.06 -20.03 9.58
N ARG A 102 10.09 -21.35 9.86
CA ARG A 102 11.23 -22.21 9.48
C ARG A 102 11.47 -22.23 7.98
N ALA A 103 10.40 -22.37 7.19
CA ALA A 103 10.48 -22.34 5.74
C ALA A 103 10.97 -20.98 5.20
N LEU A 104 10.49 -19.88 5.79
CA LEU A 104 10.91 -18.54 5.43
C LEU A 104 12.39 -18.31 5.76
N LEU A 105 12.86 -18.69 6.97
CA LEU A 105 14.26 -18.51 7.38
C LEU A 105 15.22 -19.27 6.46
N ARG A 106 14.86 -20.50 6.05
CA ARG A 106 15.65 -21.23 5.05
C ARG A 106 15.78 -20.46 3.75
N GLN A 107 14.67 -19.95 3.21
CA GLN A 107 14.68 -19.14 1.99
C GLN A 107 15.52 -17.86 2.14
N VAL A 108 15.49 -17.22 3.32
CA VAL A 108 16.34 -16.06 3.60
C VAL A 108 17.80 -16.42 3.50
N VAL A 109 18.23 -17.51 4.15
CA VAL A 109 19.62 -17.98 4.11
C VAL A 109 20.03 -18.34 2.68
N ASP A 110 19.20 -19.10 1.97
CA ASP A 110 19.46 -19.47 0.57
C ASP A 110 19.64 -18.22 -0.32
N ARG A 111 18.82 -17.18 -0.08
CA ARG A 111 18.90 -15.92 -0.82
C ARG A 111 20.16 -15.12 -0.46
N MET A 112 20.57 -15.12 0.82
CA MET A 112 21.80 -14.44 1.27
C MET A 112 23.07 -15.11 0.73
N LEU A 113 23.04 -16.44 0.58
CA LEU A 113 24.15 -17.22 0.06
C LEU A 113 24.14 -17.38 -1.46
N ALA A 114 23.12 -16.86 -2.13
CA ALA A 114 23.01 -16.95 -3.58
C ALA A 114 24.19 -16.22 -4.27
N PRO A 115 24.88 -16.85 -5.24
CA PRO A 115 26.08 -16.28 -5.86
C PRO A 115 25.77 -15.09 -6.79
N ARG A 116 24.49 -14.86 -7.10
CA ARG A 116 24.03 -13.78 -7.99
C ARG A 116 22.82 -13.08 -7.39
N ASP A 117 22.79 -11.75 -7.60
CA ASP A 117 21.62 -10.95 -7.29
C ASP A 117 20.42 -11.42 -8.13
N PRO A 118 19.22 -11.61 -7.52
CA PRO A 118 18.02 -11.98 -8.24
C PRO A 118 17.64 -11.00 -9.36
N TYR A 119 17.92 -9.72 -9.18
CA TYR A 119 17.68 -8.71 -10.21
C TYR A 119 18.59 -8.89 -11.42
N ASP A 120 19.85 -9.26 -11.21
CA ASP A 120 20.79 -9.56 -12.29
C ASP A 120 20.39 -10.82 -13.05
N THR A 121 19.96 -11.84 -12.32
CA THR A 121 19.47 -13.09 -12.91
C THR A 121 18.25 -12.82 -13.79
N LEU A 122 17.28 -12.03 -13.30
CA LEU A 122 16.07 -11.69 -14.04
C LEU A 122 16.40 -10.79 -15.26
N ALA A 123 17.28 -9.80 -15.10
CA ALA A 123 17.70 -8.93 -16.19
C ALA A 123 18.39 -9.71 -17.32
N ALA A 124 19.25 -10.68 -16.98
CA ALA A 124 19.88 -11.56 -17.96
C ALA A 124 18.86 -12.43 -18.71
N ALA A 125 17.83 -12.94 -17.99
CA ALA A 125 16.79 -13.78 -18.59
C ALA A 125 15.81 -13.01 -19.49
N THR A 126 15.63 -11.71 -19.26
CA THR A 126 14.66 -10.88 -20.00
C THR A 126 15.30 -9.99 -21.06
N ALA A 127 16.64 -9.94 -21.12
CA ALA A 127 17.41 -9.01 -21.97
C ALA A 127 16.95 -7.53 -21.84
N ALA A 128 16.28 -7.20 -20.74
CA ALA A 128 15.79 -5.84 -20.50
C ALA A 128 16.91 -4.98 -19.93
N PRO A 129 17.13 -3.76 -20.44
CA PRO A 129 18.10 -2.85 -19.87
C PRO A 129 17.72 -2.52 -18.42
N ARG A 130 18.70 -2.55 -17.52
CA ARG A 130 18.54 -2.12 -16.14
C ARG A 130 18.02 -0.68 -16.11
N GLN A 131 16.77 -0.47 -15.74
CA GLN A 131 16.36 0.85 -15.29
C GLN A 131 16.97 1.05 -13.90
N GLN A 132 18.06 1.83 -13.86
CA GLN A 132 18.57 2.31 -12.58
C GLN A 132 17.44 3.14 -11.94
N LEU A 133 16.86 2.62 -10.85
CA LEU A 133 16.00 3.40 -9.98
C LEU A 133 16.86 4.53 -9.39
N ARG A 134 16.88 5.66 -10.06
CA ARG A 134 17.41 6.88 -9.48
C ARG A 134 16.49 7.22 -8.30
N LEU A 135 16.98 7.03 -7.09
CA LEU A 135 16.38 7.60 -5.89
C LEU A 135 16.39 9.12 -6.07
N VAL A 136 15.32 9.66 -6.64
CA VAL A 136 15.10 11.09 -6.64
C VAL A 136 14.80 11.43 -5.17
N ARG A 137 15.79 11.95 -4.47
CA ARG A 137 15.59 12.59 -3.18
C ARG A 137 14.60 13.72 -3.43
N ARG A 138 13.35 13.49 -3.03
CA ARG A 138 12.35 14.55 -3.01
C ARG A 138 12.85 15.59 -2.00
N PRO A 139 12.90 16.88 -2.35
CA PRO A 139 13.19 17.90 -1.36
C PRO A 139 12.18 17.75 -0.22
N PRO A 140 12.57 18.00 1.04
CA PRO A 140 11.62 17.98 2.15
C PRO A 140 10.44 18.86 1.79
N PRO A 141 9.20 18.47 2.15
CA PRO A 141 8.05 19.32 1.93
C PRO A 141 8.34 20.67 2.56
N ALA A 142 8.05 21.75 1.83
CA ALA A 142 8.13 23.10 2.37
C ALA A 142 7.41 23.10 3.71
N THR A 143 8.07 23.61 4.75
CA THR A 143 7.50 23.70 6.10
C THR A 143 6.19 24.46 5.96
N VAL A 144 5.07 23.77 6.08
CA VAL A 144 3.78 24.43 6.20
C VAL A 144 3.83 25.09 7.56
N GLU A 145 4.04 26.39 7.58
CA GLU A 145 3.81 27.18 8.78
C GLU A 145 2.34 26.98 9.14
N LEU A 146 2.12 26.19 10.19
CA LEU A 146 0.82 26.09 10.83
C LEU A 146 0.50 27.49 11.34
N SER A 147 -0.24 28.24 10.52
CA SER A 147 -0.73 29.55 10.92
C SER A 147 -1.46 29.38 12.25
N THR A 148 -1.17 30.29 13.16
CA THR A 148 -1.58 30.46 14.56
C THR A 148 -3.11 30.40 14.83
N GLY A 149 -3.89 29.65 14.06
CA GLY A 149 -5.32 29.48 14.26
C GLY A 149 -5.72 28.58 15.44
N PHE A 150 -4.80 27.73 15.93
CA PHE A 150 -5.10 26.81 17.03
C PHE A 150 -4.95 27.41 18.43
N ALA A 151 -4.33 28.59 18.57
CA ALA A 151 -4.15 29.23 19.87
C ALA A 151 -5.42 29.87 20.43
N ARG A 152 -6.51 29.99 19.66
CA ARG A 152 -7.75 30.66 20.09
C ARG A 152 -8.81 29.75 20.72
N ILE A 153 -8.64 28.43 20.64
CA ILE A 153 -9.62 27.47 21.19
C ILE A 153 -9.32 27.13 22.66
N ALA A 154 -8.06 27.30 23.11
CA ALA A 154 -7.67 26.93 24.47
C ALA A 154 -7.87 28.04 25.52
N GLN A 155 -8.32 29.21 25.15
CA GLN A 155 -8.49 30.34 26.09
C GLN A 155 -9.94 30.66 26.50
N ASN A 156 -10.92 29.85 26.04
CA ASN A 156 -12.33 30.17 26.31
C ASN A 156 -13.02 29.28 27.36
N ASP A 157 -12.31 28.38 28.03
CA ASP A 157 -12.87 27.51 29.07
C ASP A 157 -12.54 27.92 30.50
N GLY A 158 -12.33 29.20 30.72
CA GLY A 158 -11.91 29.70 32.04
C GLY A 158 -12.68 30.92 32.59
N GLN A 159 -13.95 31.13 32.23
CA GLN A 159 -14.80 32.11 32.93
C GLN A 159 -16.28 31.74 32.77
N SER A 160 -16.84 31.16 33.81
CA SER A 160 -18.25 31.30 34.14
C SER A 160 -18.43 31.31 35.65
N PRO A 161 -19.29 32.21 36.17
CA PRO A 161 -19.46 32.51 37.59
C PRO A 161 -20.13 31.39 38.39
#